data_1629b3e467437546a1de58e01ee2f820
#
_entry.id   1629b3e467437546a1de58e01ee2f820
#
_cell.length_a   1.000
_cell.length_b   1.000
_cell.length_c   1.000
_cell.angle_alpha   90.00
_cell.angle_beta   90.00
_cell.angle_gamma   90.00
#
_symmetry.space_group_name_H-M   'P 1'
#
loop_
_entity.id
_entity.type
_entity.pdbx_description
1 polymer ?
#
loop_
_entity_poly.entity_id
_entity_poly.type
_entity_poly.pdbx_seq_one_letter_code
_entity_poly.pdbx_strand_id
1 'polypeptide(L)'
;MKKLLLLLLLIHMVSFGQLKFLRSSNGEVVEHTYYSLSYLEEHEQAEWVHYKLNSTMLKGEIPRKKNYTIDRKVSTGSAKTSDYTNSGFDRGHLVPAADMKMDFASVKEAAYMSNISPQKPKFNQVVWKKLEEHARDLAKKSELYITTRGVLNSADLKK
;
A
#
# COMPACT_ATOMS: atom_id res chain seq x y z
N MET A 1 -42.98 4.95 -0.55
CA MET A 1 -41.94 4.23 0.20
C MET A 1 -41.11 3.26 -0.66
N LYS A 2 -41.72 2.42 -1.55
CA LYS A 2 -40.96 1.49 -2.41
C LYS A 2 -39.95 2.15 -3.37
N LYS A 3 -40.22 3.36 -3.90
CA LYS A 3 -39.33 4.10 -4.81
C LYS A 3 -38.07 4.65 -4.13
N LEU A 4 -38.16 5.00 -2.83
CA LEU A 4 -37.01 5.51 -2.06
C LEU A 4 -36.00 4.38 -1.75
N LEU A 5 -36.50 3.16 -1.51
CA LEU A 5 -35.66 1.98 -1.26
C LEU A 5 -34.86 1.57 -2.50
N LEU A 6 -35.47 1.72 -3.71
CA LEU A 6 -34.78 1.43 -4.97
C LEU A 6 -33.63 2.42 -5.27
N LEU A 7 -33.81 3.69 -4.89
CA LEU A 7 -32.78 4.73 -5.06
C LEU A 7 -31.58 4.50 -4.15
N LEU A 8 -31.83 4.07 -2.89
CA LEU A 8 -30.78 3.72 -1.94
C LEU A 8 -29.96 2.49 -2.39
N LEU A 9 -30.63 1.49 -2.99
CA LEU A 9 -29.94 0.32 -3.57
C LEU A 9 -29.08 0.69 -4.78
N LEU A 10 -29.52 1.62 -5.63
CA LEU A 10 -28.73 2.11 -6.78
C LEU A 10 -27.48 2.88 -6.34
N ILE A 11 -27.57 3.69 -5.28
CA ILE A 11 -26.42 4.45 -4.74
C ILE A 11 -25.35 3.48 -4.18
N HIS A 12 -25.75 2.39 -3.53
CA HIS A 12 -24.81 1.37 -3.06
C HIS A 12 -24.14 0.60 -4.20
N MET A 13 -24.87 0.32 -5.29
CA MET A 13 -24.32 -0.37 -6.47
C MET A 13 -23.26 0.48 -7.20
N VAL A 14 -23.44 1.80 -7.30
CA VAL A 14 -22.49 2.70 -7.95
C VAL A 14 -21.17 2.78 -7.14
N SER A 15 -21.27 2.79 -5.79
CA SER A 15 -20.07 2.82 -4.91
C SER A 15 -19.20 1.56 -5.07
N PHE A 16 -19.79 0.39 -5.18
CA PHE A 16 -19.06 -0.86 -5.40
C PHE A 16 -18.44 -0.97 -6.82
N GLY A 17 -19.09 -0.41 -7.83
CA GLY A 17 -18.59 -0.41 -9.21
C GLY A 17 -17.33 0.45 -9.40
N GLN A 18 -17.23 1.60 -8.73
CA GLN A 18 -16.08 2.47 -8.84
C GLN A 18 -14.81 1.89 -8.19
N LEU A 19 -14.95 1.17 -7.09
CA LEU A 19 -13.82 0.46 -6.46
C LEU A 19 -13.29 -0.70 -7.31
N LYS A 20 -14.14 -1.35 -8.09
CA LYS A 20 -13.74 -2.47 -8.96
C LYS A 20 -12.92 -2.01 -10.18
N PHE A 21 -13.14 -0.79 -10.68
CA PHE A 21 -12.41 -0.24 -11.82
C PHE A 21 -10.93 0.11 -11.50
N LEU A 22 -10.62 0.38 -10.24
CA LEU A 22 -9.25 0.65 -9.79
C LEU A 22 -8.43 -0.61 -9.49
N ARG A 23 -9.02 -1.80 -9.63
CA ARG A 23 -8.43 -3.08 -9.26
C ARG A 23 -8.17 -4.01 -10.44
N SER A 24 -7.81 -3.49 -11.62
CA SER A 24 -7.21 -4.38 -12.62
C SER A 24 -5.87 -4.87 -12.07
N SER A 25 -5.69 -6.17 -12.01
CA SER A 25 -4.56 -6.84 -11.39
C SER A 25 -4.07 -7.93 -12.31
N ASN A 26 -2.77 -7.98 -12.57
CA ASN A 26 -2.12 -9.09 -13.26
C ASN A 26 -1.56 -10.12 -12.26
N GLY A 27 -1.46 -9.74 -11.00
CA GLY A 27 -0.93 -10.57 -9.92
C GLY A 27 -1.98 -11.10 -8.94
N GLU A 28 -1.51 -11.78 -7.91
CA GLU A 28 -2.33 -12.24 -6.81
C GLU A 28 -2.82 -11.05 -5.98
N VAL A 29 -4.15 -10.93 -5.81
CA VAL A 29 -4.73 -9.90 -4.94
C VAL A 29 -4.74 -10.39 -3.51
N VAL A 30 -4.04 -9.68 -2.62
CA VAL A 30 -3.94 -9.97 -1.19
C VAL A 30 -4.60 -8.87 -0.39
N GLU A 31 -5.56 -9.25 0.45
CA GLU A 31 -6.28 -8.32 1.33
C GLU A 31 -5.71 -8.37 2.75
N HIS A 32 -5.23 -7.22 3.24
CA HIS A 32 -4.85 -6.99 4.64
C HIS A 32 -5.94 -6.20 5.37
N THR A 33 -5.77 -5.98 6.65
CA THR A 33 -6.74 -5.23 7.45
C THR A 33 -6.79 -3.77 7.03
N TYR A 34 -5.63 -3.19 6.68
CA TYR A 34 -5.48 -1.74 6.45
C TYR A 34 -5.14 -1.37 5.01
N TYR A 35 -4.81 -2.34 4.17
CA TYR A 35 -4.53 -2.13 2.76
C TYR A 35 -4.77 -3.41 1.95
N SER A 36 -4.86 -3.27 0.65
CA SER A 36 -4.82 -4.38 -0.30
C SER A 36 -3.68 -4.17 -1.29
N LEU A 37 -3.20 -5.26 -1.88
CA LEU A 37 -2.16 -5.22 -2.88
C LEU A 37 -2.42 -6.25 -4.00
N SER A 38 -1.80 -6.04 -5.15
CA SER A 38 -1.60 -7.06 -6.17
C SER A 38 -0.13 -7.45 -6.18
N TYR A 39 0.19 -8.72 -5.97
CA TYR A 39 1.56 -9.23 -5.93
C TYR A 39 1.91 -9.93 -7.22
N LEU A 40 3.00 -9.52 -7.86
CA LEU A 40 3.55 -10.16 -9.06
C LEU A 40 4.73 -11.03 -8.67
N GLU A 41 4.53 -12.34 -8.75
CA GLU A 41 5.53 -13.36 -8.41
C GLU A 41 6.81 -13.23 -9.25
N GLU A 42 6.70 -12.97 -10.54
CA GLU A 42 7.84 -12.82 -11.43
C GLU A 42 8.81 -11.70 -11.04
N HIS A 43 8.33 -10.73 -10.25
CA HIS A 43 9.10 -9.58 -9.75
C HIS A 43 9.37 -9.64 -8.25
N GLU A 44 8.75 -10.56 -7.52
CA GLU A 44 8.75 -10.58 -6.06
C GLU A 44 8.35 -9.21 -5.45
N GLN A 45 7.36 -8.55 -6.08
CA GLN A 45 6.98 -7.16 -5.80
C GLN A 45 5.47 -6.97 -5.89
N ALA A 46 4.94 -6.02 -5.10
CA ALA A 46 3.58 -5.55 -5.35
C ALA A 46 3.53 -4.73 -6.65
N GLU A 47 2.61 -5.10 -7.55
CA GLU A 47 2.23 -4.32 -8.72
C GLU A 47 1.64 -2.97 -8.29
N TRP A 48 0.77 -3.01 -7.27
CA TRP A 48 0.21 -1.85 -6.61
C TRP A 48 -0.16 -2.20 -5.16
N VAL A 49 -0.21 -1.17 -4.33
CA VAL A 49 -0.77 -1.22 -2.98
C VAL A 49 -1.82 -0.11 -2.87
N HIS A 50 -2.99 -0.44 -2.34
CA HIS A 50 -4.10 0.48 -2.16
C HIS A 50 -4.52 0.56 -0.70
N TYR A 51 -4.63 1.78 -0.15
CA TYR A 51 -4.99 2.01 1.23
C TYR A 51 -5.77 3.32 1.42
N LYS A 52 -6.48 3.38 2.53
CA LYS A 52 -7.16 4.59 3.01
C LYS A 52 -6.29 5.31 4.02
N LEU A 53 -6.33 6.63 4.02
CA LEU A 53 -5.67 7.48 5.01
C LEU A 53 -6.57 8.64 5.40
N ASN A 54 -6.71 8.90 6.70
CA ASN A 54 -7.47 10.02 7.24
C ASN A 54 -6.89 10.52 8.57
N SER A 55 -7.45 11.62 9.08
CA SER A 55 -6.98 12.27 10.31
C SER A 55 -7.04 11.38 11.55
N THR A 56 -7.96 10.42 11.62
CA THR A 56 -8.07 9.48 12.76
C THR A 56 -6.90 8.50 12.74
N MET A 57 -6.54 7.97 11.57
CA MET A 57 -5.42 7.04 11.41
C MET A 57 -4.08 7.70 11.78
N LEU A 58 -3.94 9.00 11.48
CA LEU A 58 -2.73 9.76 11.79
C LEU A 58 -2.49 10.02 13.28
N LYS A 59 -3.48 9.77 14.15
CA LYS A 59 -3.36 9.89 15.62
C LYS A 59 -2.70 8.67 16.27
N GLY A 60 -2.43 7.61 15.51
CA GLY A 60 -1.76 6.42 16.02
C GLY A 60 -0.34 6.71 16.51
N GLU A 61 0.04 6.10 17.65
CA GLU A 61 1.33 6.35 18.31
C GLU A 61 2.17 5.08 18.47
N ILE A 62 1.68 3.92 18.02
CA ILE A 62 2.43 2.67 18.12
C ILE A 62 3.76 2.80 17.36
N PRO A 63 4.90 2.51 17.99
CA PRO A 63 6.19 2.59 17.34
C PRO A 63 6.28 1.62 16.14
N ARG A 64 6.89 2.08 15.05
CA ARG A 64 7.09 1.23 13.87
C ARG A 64 7.90 -0.01 14.21
N LYS A 65 7.59 -1.13 13.58
CA LYS A 65 8.38 -2.34 13.67
C LYS A 65 9.73 -2.15 12.97
N LYS A 66 10.83 -2.55 13.63
CA LYS A 66 12.20 -2.44 13.07
C LYS A 66 12.52 -3.59 12.11
N ASN A 67 11.93 -4.78 12.35
CA ASN A 67 12.20 -5.98 11.58
C ASN A 67 11.08 -6.24 10.59
N TYR A 68 11.43 -6.40 9.34
CA TYR A 68 10.53 -6.85 8.28
C TYR A 68 10.26 -8.34 8.39
N THR A 69 9.12 -8.79 7.89
CA THR A 69 8.72 -10.19 7.90
C THR A 69 8.12 -10.60 6.56
N ILE A 70 8.31 -11.86 6.19
CA ILE A 70 7.65 -12.44 5.01
C ILE A 70 6.14 -12.32 5.18
N ASP A 71 5.46 -11.97 4.12
CA ASP A 71 4.00 -11.98 4.07
C ASP A 71 3.49 -13.37 3.72
N ARG A 72 2.88 -14.04 4.69
CA ARG A 72 2.33 -15.39 4.49
C ARG A 72 0.96 -15.43 3.83
N LYS A 73 0.38 -14.26 3.53
CA LYS A 73 -0.86 -14.17 2.76
C LYS A 73 -0.61 -14.24 1.26
N VAL A 74 0.60 -13.92 0.81
CA VAL A 74 1.03 -14.21 -0.57
C VAL A 74 1.23 -15.73 -0.69
N SER A 75 0.52 -16.37 -1.61
CA SER A 75 0.42 -17.84 -1.69
C SER A 75 1.77 -18.53 -1.94
N THR A 76 2.64 -17.88 -2.71
CA THR A 76 4.01 -18.33 -3.02
C THR A 76 5.03 -17.87 -1.98
N GLY A 77 4.62 -17.00 -1.05
CA GLY A 77 5.48 -16.25 -0.16
C GLY A 77 5.90 -14.93 -0.79
N SER A 78 6.32 -13.97 0.03
CA SER A 78 6.86 -12.70 -0.46
C SER A 78 8.38 -12.70 -0.44
N ALA A 79 9.00 -11.71 -1.10
CA ALA A 79 10.42 -11.40 -1.00
C ALA A 79 10.92 -11.45 0.45
N LYS A 80 12.20 -11.68 0.64
CA LYS A 80 12.86 -11.79 1.95
C LYS A 80 13.74 -10.57 2.22
N THR A 81 14.00 -10.31 3.48
CA THR A 81 14.91 -9.25 3.90
C THR A 81 16.33 -9.45 3.33
N SER A 82 16.76 -10.70 3.14
CA SER A 82 18.06 -11.06 2.55
C SER A 82 18.24 -10.54 1.13
N ASP A 83 17.15 -10.47 0.36
CA ASP A 83 17.19 -10.10 -1.07
C ASP A 83 17.63 -8.63 -1.28
N TYR A 84 17.46 -7.83 -0.23
CA TYR A 84 17.91 -6.43 -0.18
C TYR A 84 19.32 -6.24 0.39
N THR A 85 19.92 -7.30 0.94
CA THR A 85 21.23 -7.20 1.58
C THR A 85 22.31 -6.92 0.53
N ASN A 86 23.08 -5.85 0.71
CA ASN A 86 24.11 -5.41 -0.23
C ASN A 86 23.61 -5.09 -1.65
N SER A 87 22.30 -4.90 -1.84
CA SER A 87 21.69 -4.60 -3.15
C SER A 87 21.95 -3.15 -3.62
N GLY A 88 22.31 -2.26 -2.72
CA GLY A 88 22.40 -0.82 -3.00
C GLY A 88 21.03 -0.11 -3.03
N PHE A 89 19.96 -0.81 -2.62
CA PHE A 89 18.62 -0.26 -2.50
C PHE A 89 18.15 -0.26 -1.05
N ASP A 90 17.36 0.74 -0.70
CA ASP A 90 16.59 0.77 0.54
C ASP A 90 15.37 -0.16 0.44
N ARG A 91 14.91 -0.63 1.59
CA ARG A 91 13.60 -1.28 1.75
C ARG A 91 12.53 -0.19 1.84
N GLY A 92 12.09 0.32 0.69
CA GLY A 92 11.11 1.38 0.61
C GLY A 92 9.68 0.86 0.80
N HIS A 93 8.90 1.53 1.64
CA HIS A 93 7.51 1.18 1.87
C HIS A 93 6.63 1.72 0.74
N LEU A 94 5.63 0.93 0.32
CA LEU A 94 4.55 1.38 -0.56
C LEU A 94 3.40 2.00 0.25
N VAL A 95 2.97 1.34 1.35
CA VAL A 95 2.18 1.97 2.41
C VAL A 95 3.14 2.43 3.49
N PRO A 96 3.27 3.73 3.75
CA PRO A 96 4.25 4.25 4.69
C PRO A 96 4.06 3.74 6.11
N ALA A 97 5.15 3.33 6.77
CA ALA A 97 5.08 2.90 8.17
C ALA A 97 4.59 4.01 9.11
N ALA A 98 4.76 5.28 8.72
CA ALA A 98 4.27 6.42 9.49
C ALA A 98 2.74 6.56 9.44
N ASP A 99 2.09 6.00 8.42
CA ASP A 99 0.64 6.02 8.22
C ASP A 99 -0.05 4.86 8.95
N MET A 100 0.72 3.84 9.37
CA MET A 100 0.24 2.59 9.95
C MET A 100 0.67 2.45 11.42
N LYS A 101 0.18 3.38 12.27
CA LYS A 101 0.55 3.46 13.68
C LYS A 101 -0.66 3.31 14.62
N MET A 102 -1.82 2.90 14.10
CA MET A 102 -3.07 2.85 14.84
C MET A 102 -3.06 1.79 15.93
N ASP A 103 -2.58 0.60 15.60
CA ASP A 103 -2.52 -0.57 16.47
C ASP A 103 -1.37 -1.51 16.07
N PHE A 104 -1.21 -2.61 16.81
CA PHE A 104 -0.16 -3.59 16.54
C PHE A 104 -0.35 -4.32 15.19
N ALA A 105 -1.59 -4.47 14.71
CA ALA A 105 -1.87 -5.11 13.41
C ALA A 105 -1.41 -4.20 12.27
N SER A 106 -1.73 -2.91 12.30
CA SER A 106 -1.30 -1.95 11.29
C SER A 106 0.21 -1.84 11.20
N VAL A 107 0.90 -1.76 12.35
CA VAL A 107 2.37 -1.74 12.40
C VAL A 107 2.99 -3.03 11.87
N LYS A 108 2.37 -4.19 12.18
CA LYS A 108 2.82 -5.50 11.70
C LYS A 108 2.64 -5.61 10.19
N GLU A 109 1.46 -5.24 9.69
CA GLU A 109 1.13 -5.32 8.26
C GLU A 109 2.02 -4.39 7.42
N ALA A 110 2.29 -3.16 7.90
CA ALA A 110 3.22 -2.25 7.22
C ALA A 110 4.64 -2.84 7.07
N ALA A 111 5.06 -3.74 7.96
CA ALA A 111 6.37 -4.37 7.94
C ALA A 111 6.43 -5.68 7.12
N TYR A 112 5.38 -6.05 6.42
CA TYR A 112 5.43 -7.18 5.49
C TYR A 112 6.28 -6.86 4.26
N MET A 113 7.08 -7.85 3.82
CA MET A 113 7.95 -7.68 2.65
C MET A 113 7.16 -7.50 1.35
N SER A 114 5.91 -7.94 1.28
CA SER A 114 4.99 -7.63 0.17
C SER A 114 4.67 -6.14 0.02
N ASN A 115 4.80 -5.36 1.10
CA ASN A 115 4.64 -3.90 1.11
C ASN A 115 5.95 -3.15 0.81
N ILE A 116 7.05 -3.87 0.56
CA ILE A 116 8.39 -3.29 0.39
C ILE A 116 8.83 -3.39 -1.06
N SER A 117 9.37 -2.30 -1.58
CA SER A 117 9.94 -2.21 -2.92
C SER A 117 11.38 -1.70 -2.87
N PRO A 118 12.28 -2.15 -3.77
CA PRO A 118 13.64 -1.62 -3.83
C PRO A 118 13.62 -0.17 -4.34
N GLN A 119 14.05 0.74 -3.50
CA GLN A 119 14.11 2.17 -3.79
C GLN A 119 15.55 2.68 -3.69
N LYS A 120 15.97 3.53 -4.62
CA LYS A 120 17.27 4.23 -4.49
C LYS A 120 17.27 5.05 -3.21
N PRO A 121 18.35 5.05 -2.39
CA PRO A 121 18.38 5.73 -1.09
C PRO A 121 17.97 7.21 -1.16
N LYS A 122 18.53 7.97 -2.11
CA LYS A 122 18.19 9.37 -2.29
C LYS A 122 16.70 9.58 -2.66
N PHE A 123 16.13 8.68 -3.46
CA PHE A 123 14.70 8.71 -3.78
C PHE A 123 13.86 8.42 -2.54
N ASN A 124 14.12 7.30 -1.85
CA ASN A 124 13.38 6.87 -0.67
C ASN A 124 13.42 7.92 0.46
N GLN A 125 14.64 8.35 0.81
CA GLN A 125 14.86 9.18 2.00
C GLN A 125 14.53 10.65 1.80
N VAL A 126 14.42 11.13 0.55
CA VAL A 126 14.17 12.55 0.24
C VAL A 126 12.88 12.74 -0.53
N VAL A 127 12.80 12.20 -1.75
CA VAL A 127 11.67 12.49 -2.65
C VAL A 127 10.40 11.79 -2.17
N TRP A 128 10.50 10.48 -1.96
CA TRP A 128 9.37 9.66 -1.52
C TRP A 128 8.85 10.10 -0.16
N LYS A 129 9.75 10.33 0.79
CA LYS A 129 9.42 10.86 2.12
C LYS A 129 8.63 12.17 2.06
N LYS A 130 9.01 13.12 1.18
CA LYS A 130 8.28 14.38 1.02
C LYS A 130 6.87 14.15 0.46
N LEU A 131 6.70 13.20 -0.47
CA LEU A 131 5.39 12.84 -0.99
C LEU A 131 4.50 12.23 0.10
N GLU A 132 5.04 11.33 0.92
CA GLU A 132 4.35 10.77 2.08
C GLU A 132 3.91 11.86 3.07
N GLU A 133 4.79 12.81 3.38
CA GLU A 133 4.49 13.95 4.26
C GLU A 133 3.35 14.79 3.68
N HIS A 134 3.39 15.09 2.38
CA HIS A 134 2.33 15.83 1.69
C HIS A 134 0.98 15.09 1.72
N ALA A 135 0.97 13.78 1.48
CA ALA A 135 -0.24 12.96 1.59
C ALA A 135 -0.83 13.02 3.01
N ARG A 136 0.01 12.94 4.06
CA ARG A 136 -0.44 13.10 5.44
C ARG A 136 -1.05 14.50 5.72
N ASP A 137 -0.47 15.56 5.16
CA ASP A 137 -1.03 16.90 5.32
C ASP A 137 -2.40 17.06 4.67
N LEU A 138 -2.61 16.43 3.52
CA LEU A 138 -3.93 16.36 2.88
C LEU A 138 -4.91 15.50 3.72
N ALA A 139 -4.45 14.38 4.24
CA ALA A 139 -5.27 13.46 5.04
C ALA A 139 -5.73 14.04 6.39
N LYS A 140 -5.07 15.08 6.90
CA LYS A 140 -5.55 15.86 8.05
C LYS A 140 -6.85 16.60 7.76
N LYS A 141 -7.12 16.91 6.48
CA LYS A 141 -8.25 17.75 6.03
C LYS A 141 -9.36 16.92 5.37
N SER A 142 -9.05 15.78 4.80
CA SER A 142 -10.00 14.93 4.08
C SER A 142 -9.55 13.47 4.11
N GLU A 143 -10.49 12.54 3.90
CA GLU A 143 -10.17 11.13 3.70
C GLU A 143 -9.57 10.94 2.30
N LEU A 144 -8.46 10.22 2.22
CA LEU A 144 -7.76 9.89 0.98
C LEU A 144 -7.82 8.40 0.71
N TYR A 145 -7.94 8.05 -0.56
CA TYR A 145 -7.69 6.73 -1.10
C TYR A 145 -6.44 6.81 -1.95
N ILE A 146 -5.40 6.11 -1.53
CA ILE A 146 -4.06 6.22 -2.10
C ILE A 146 -3.71 4.89 -2.77
N THR A 147 -3.20 4.96 -4.00
CA THR A 147 -2.61 3.81 -4.68
C THR A 147 -1.17 4.13 -5.01
N THR A 148 -0.26 3.29 -4.56
CA THR A 148 1.18 3.38 -4.84
C THR A 148 1.62 2.17 -5.65
N ARG A 149 2.60 2.35 -6.53
CA ARG A 149 3.18 1.27 -7.33
C ARG A 149 4.64 1.52 -7.66
N GLY A 150 5.39 0.45 -7.88
CA GLY A 150 6.70 0.49 -8.51
C GLY A 150 6.61 0.48 -10.04
N VAL A 151 7.70 0.82 -10.71
CA VAL A 151 7.88 0.55 -12.14
C VAL A 151 8.54 -0.80 -12.25
N LEU A 152 7.79 -1.84 -12.60
CA LEU A 152 8.24 -3.23 -12.61
C LEU A 152 8.73 -3.69 -14.00
N ASN A 153 8.39 -2.97 -15.06
CA ASN A 153 8.81 -3.31 -16.41
C ASN A 153 10.04 -2.48 -16.80
N SER A 154 11.13 -3.16 -17.19
CA SER A 154 12.35 -2.49 -17.64
C SER A 154 12.18 -1.64 -18.92
N ALA A 155 11.16 -1.89 -19.73
CA ALA A 155 10.80 -1.07 -20.88
C ALA A 155 10.34 0.34 -20.49
N ASP A 156 9.73 0.49 -19.31
CA ASP A 156 9.25 1.77 -18.78
C ASP A 156 10.35 2.64 -18.16
N LEU A 157 11.55 2.07 -17.95
CA LEU A 157 12.71 2.77 -17.39
C LEU A 157 13.58 3.47 -18.44
N LYS A 158 13.26 3.32 -19.72
CA LYS A 158 14.07 3.84 -20.85
C LYS A 158 13.57 5.16 -21.42
N LYS A 159 12.82 5.93 -20.65
CA LYS A 159 12.41 7.29 -21.09
C LYS A 159 13.04 8.36 -20.21
#